data_b6ea39f0a6b851ebc28972c4584d204b
#
_entry.id   b6ea39f0a6b851ebc28972c4584d204b
#
_cell.length_a   1.000
_cell.length_b   1.000
_cell.length_c   1.000
_cell.angle_alpha   90.00
_cell.angle_beta   90.00
_cell.angle_gamma   90.00
#
_symmetry.space_group_name_H-M   'P 1'
#
loop_
_entity.id
_entity.type
_entity.pdbx_description
1 polymer ?
#
loop_
_entity_poly.entity_id
_entity_poly.type
_entity_poly.pdbx_seq_one_letter_code
_entity_poly.pdbx_strand_id
1 'polypeptide(L)'
;MSKPVLRVKNEGEVWNVLGETIVCKVRGEETFGRFAVVEETSPPKGVVPLHFHNQTDEIIYVLEGEYEIVCGDKTSIAESGSSVVIPRGTPHSIRNRLTTPSKMLAIITPSGFENFFAEINNLTEIIPEKIIEIGKRNDLELVM
;
A
#
# COMPACT_ATOMS: atom_id res chain seq x y z
N MET A 1 -5.20 19.93 -17.34
CA MET A 1 -4.05 20.28 -16.49
C MET A 1 -4.38 20.03 -15.01
N SER A 2 -3.46 19.44 -14.30
CA SER A 2 -3.64 19.18 -12.88
C SER A 2 -3.67 20.49 -12.09
N LYS A 3 -4.50 20.51 -11.04
CA LYS A 3 -4.54 21.63 -10.10
C LYS A 3 -3.71 21.27 -8.88
N PRO A 4 -3.07 22.24 -8.22
CA PRO A 4 -2.43 21.97 -6.94
C PRO A 4 -3.46 21.47 -5.93
N VAL A 5 -3.08 20.46 -5.17
CA VAL A 5 -3.92 19.93 -4.09
C VAL A 5 -3.05 19.87 -2.83
N LEU A 6 -3.55 20.49 -1.77
CA LEU A 6 -2.89 20.49 -0.48
C LEU A 6 -3.73 19.69 0.51
N ARG A 7 -3.16 18.66 1.10
CA ARG A 7 -3.78 17.95 2.22
C ARG A 7 -2.85 18.03 3.42
N VAL A 8 -3.35 18.63 4.47
CA VAL A 8 -2.58 18.77 5.71
C VAL A 8 -2.55 17.43 6.46
N LYS A 9 -1.82 17.38 7.56
CA LYS A 9 -1.69 16.18 8.38
C LYS A 9 -3.07 15.60 8.70
N ASN A 10 -3.23 14.28 8.53
CA ASN A 10 -4.45 13.51 8.76
C ASN A 10 -5.61 13.82 7.81
N GLU A 11 -5.42 14.69 6.83
CA GLU A 11 -6.43 14.97 5.82
C GLU A 11 -6.29 14.00 4.65
N GLY A 12 -7.43 13.52 4.16
CA GLY A 12 -7.51 12.56 3.07
C GLY A 12 -8.58 11.50 3.36
N GLU A 13 -8.97 10.76 2.34
CA GLU A 13 -9.89 9.65 2.51
C GLU A 13 -9.20 8.53 3.29
N VAL A 14 -9.89 7.98 4.28
CA VAL A 14 -9.33 6.92 5.15
C VAL A 14 -9.96 5.59 4.82
N TRP A 15 -9.12 4.59 4.59
CA TRP A 15 -9.54 3.22 4.32
C TRP A 15 -8.95 2.27 5.35
N ASN A 16 -9.82 1.38 5.86
CA ASN A 16 -9.39 0.30 6.74
C ASN A 16 -9.29 -0.98 5.91
N VAL A 17 -8.10 -1.55 5.85
CA VAL A 17 -7.80 -2.68 4.97
C VAL A 17 -7.11 -3.77 5.78
N LEU A 18 -7.91 -4.75 6.23
CA LEU A 18 -7.39 -5.94 6.92
C LEU A 18 -6.43 -5.60 8.08
N GLY A 19 -6.79 -4.60 8.87
CA GLY A 19 -6.01 -4.14 10.00
C GLY A 19 -5.08 -2.97 9.71
N GLU A 20 -4.79 -2.71 8.43
CA GLU A 20 -4.00 -1.56 8.01
C GLU A 20 -4.90 -0.32 7.92
N THR A 21 -4.39 0.83 8.31
CA THR A 21 -5.09 2.11 8.12
C THR A 21 -4.40 2.88 7.01
N ILE A 22 -5.14 3.22 5.97
CA ILE A 22 -4.58 3.86 4.79
C ILE A 22 -5.24 5.22 4.60
N VAL A 23 -4.44 6.27 4.48
CA VAL A 23 -4.92 7.62 4.20
C VAL A 23 -4.46 8.00 2.78
N CYS A 24 -5.41 8.28 1.91
CA CYS A 24 -5.10 8.66 0.54
C CYS A 24 -4.74 10.14 0.48
N LYS A 25 -3.49 10.44 0.20
CA LYS A 25 -2.97 11.81 0.14
C LYS A 25 -3.04 12.41 -1.25
N VAL A 26 -2.90 11.58 -2.28
CA VAL A 26 -3.03 12.01 -3.67
C VAL A 26 -3.83 10.94 -4.41
N ARG A 27 -4.97 11.34 -4.94
CA ARG A 27 -5.82 10.42 -5.70
C ARG A 27 -5.38 10.36 -7.14
N GLY A 28 -5.57 9.21 -7.79
CA GLY A 28 -5.17 9.00 -9.17
C GLY A 28 -5.79 10.01 -10.14
N GLU A 29 -7.06 10.39 -9.95
CA GLU A 29 -7.71 11.36 -10.81
C GLU A 29 -7.13 12.77 -10.67
N GLU A 30 -6.43 13.05 -9.59
CA GLU A 30 -5.77 14.35 -9.40
C GLU A 30 -4.48 14.48 -10.19
N THR A 31 -3.96 13.37 -10.71
CA THR A 31 -2.71 13.32 -11.47
C THR A 31 -2.91 12.81 -12.90
N PHE A 32 -4.16 12.73 -13.37
CA PHE A 32 -4.51 12.13 -14.66
C PHE A 32 -4.01 10.69 -14.77
N GLY A 33 -4.06 9.94 -13.67
CA GLY A 33 -3.68 8.54 -13.66
C GLY A 33 -2.18 8.27 -13.57
N ARG A 34 -1.35 9.30 -13.39
CA ARG A 34 0.10 9.10 -13.38
C ARG A 34 0.60 8.45 -12.11
N PHE A 35 0.03 8.81 -10.97
CA PHE A 35 0.39 8.22 -9.68
C PHE A 35 -0.68 8.49 -8.63
N ALA A 36 -0.63 7.74 -7.54
CA ALA A 36 -1.37 7.98 -6.31
C ALA A 36 -0.38 7.91 -5.15
N VAL A 37 -0.71 8.54 -4.03
CA VAL A 37 0.13 8.53 -2.83
C VAL A 37 -0.75 8.21 -1.63
N VAL A 38 -0.34 7.21 -0.86
CA VAL A 38 -1.04 6.82 0.36
C VAL A 38 -0.07 6.74 1.53
N GLU A 39 -0.57 7.05 2.73
CA GLU A 39 0.12 6.76 3.97
C GLU A 39 -0.51 5.51 4.56
N GLU A 40 0.29 4.53 4.91
CA GLU A 40 -0.19 3.29 5.49
C GLU A 40 0.38 3.12 6.89
N THR A 41 -0.52 2.94 7.87
CA THR A 41 -0.14 2.64 9.25
C THR A 41 -0.47 1.18 9.52
N SER A 42 0.57 0.42 9.83
CA SER A 42 0.44 -1.01 10.12
C SER A 42 0.34 -1.22 11.61
N PRO A 43 -0.61 -2.05 12.08
CA PRO A 43 -0.73 -2.35 13.50
C PRO A 43 0.47 -3.15 14.00
N PRO A 44 0.67 -3.24 15.33
CA PRO A 44 1.70 -4.12 15.87
C PRO A 44 1.58 -5.52 15.27
N LYS A 45 2.71 -6.07 14.81
CA LYS A 45 2.77 -7.40 14.21
C LYS A 45 1.95 -7.56 12.92
N GLY A 46 1.51 -6.45 12.31
CA GLY A 46 0.74 -6.48 11.06
C GLY A 46 1.54 -7.07 9.92
N VAL A 47 0.87 -7.83 9.04
CA VAL A 47 1.50 -8.49 7.90
C VAL A 47 0.71 -8.19 6.64
N VAL A 48 1.42 -7.72 5.61
CA VAL A 48 0.92 -7.68 4.25
C VAL A 48 1.51 -8.89 3.55
N PRO A 49 0.69 -9.88 3.16
CA PRO A 49 1.20 -11.14 2.62
C PRO A 49 1.88 -10.99 1.27
N LEU A 50 2.62 -12.02 0.86
CA LEU A 50 3.35 -12.03 -0.40
C LEU A 50 2.39 -11.87 -1.57
N HIS A 51 2.64 -10.87 -2.40
CA HIS A 51 1.81 -10.53 -3.56
C HIS A 51 2.64 -9.77 -4.59
N PHE A 52 2.06 -9.54 -5.76
CA PHE A 52 2.70 -8.73 -6.79
C PHE A 52 1.66 -7.95 -7.59
N HIS A 53 2.15 -6.95 -8.30
CA HIS A 53 1.36 -6.12 -9.20
C HIS A 53 1.95 -6.23 -10.59
N ASN A 54 1.12 -6.51 -11.60
CA ASN A 54 1.60 -6.70 -12.97
C ASN A 54 1.90 -5.40 -13.70
N GLN A 55 1.22 -4.33 -13.34
CA GLN A 55 1.27 -3.07 -14.09
C GLN A 55 1.61 -1.87 -13.21
N THR A 56 1.99 -2.10 -11.96
CA THR A 56 2.22 -1.04 -10.99
C THR A 56 3.61 -1.16 -10.41
N ASP A 57 4.35 -0.04 -10.44
CA ASP A 57 5.57 0.10 -9.64
C ASP A 57 5.18 0.77 -8.34
N GLU A 58 5.80 0.36 -7.25
CA GLU A 58 5.61 0.98 -5.93
C GLU A 58 6.92 1.53 -5.41
N ILE A 59 6.83 2.70 -4.77
CA ILE A 59 7.94 3.26 -4.00
C ILE A 59 7.45 3.37 -2.58
N ILE A 60 8.18 2.76 -1.65
CA ILE A 60 7.86 2.81 -0.22
C ILE A 60 8.92 3.63 0.48
N TYR A 61 8.49 4.55 1.33
CA TYR A 61 9.35 5.32 2.20
C TYR A 61 8.86 5.14 3.64
N VAL A 62 9.73 4.65 4.52
CA VAL A 62 9.34 4.39 5.92
C VAL A 62 9.38 5.70 6.71
N LEU A 63 8.24 6.06 7.31
CA LEU A 63 8.09 7.30 8.06
C LEU A 63 8.32 7.11 9.55
N GLU A 64 7.78 6.01 10.11
CA GLU A 64 7.87 5.72 11.55
C GLU A 64 8.05 4.23 11.76
N GLY A 65 8.79 3.85 12.80
CA GLY A 65 9.02 2.45 13.12
C GLY A 65 9.95 1.77 12.14
N GLU A 66 9.68 0.51 11.84
CA GLU A 66 10.44 -0.27 10.87
C GLU A 66 9.60 -1.36 10.25
N TYR A 67 10.04 -1.86 9.11
CA TYR A 67 9.37 -2.96 8.40
C TYR A 67 10.39 -3.99 7.97
N GLU A 68 10.01 -5.26 8.05
CA GLU A 68 10.73 -6.31 7.35
C GLU A 68 10.11 -6.40 5.95
N ILE A 69 10.91 -6.17 4.93
CA ILE A 69 10.46 -6.17 3.55
C ILE A 69 11.13 -7.30 2.81
N VAL A 70 10.31 -8.18 2.22
CA VAL A 70 10.76 -9.18 1.27
C VAL A 70 10.44 -8.64 -0.11
N CYS A 71 11.44 -8.49 -0.96
CA CYS A 71 11.27 -7.97 -2.31
C CYS A 71 12.08 -8.86 -3.27
N GLY A 72 11.40 -9.69 -4.03
CA GLY A 72 12.02 -10.70 -4.85
C GLY A 72 12.78 -11.70 -3.98
N ASP A 73 14.07 -11.80 -4.20
CA ASP A 73 14.95 -12.70 -3.44
C ASP A 73 15.66 -12.01 -2.27
N LYS A 74 15.36 -10.75 -2.01
CA LYS A 74 16.02 -9.97 -0.95
C LYS A 74 15.07 -9.74 0.22
N THR A 75 15.63 -9.85 1.43
CA THR A 75 14.93 -9.52 2.67
C THR A 75 15.74 -8.49 3.43
N SER A 76 15.09 -7.42 3.87
CA SER A 76 15.75 -6.32 4.57
C SER A 76 14.88 -5.77 5.68
N ILE A 77 15.51 -5.20 6.69
CA ILE A 77 14.84 -4.40 7.70
C ILE A 77 14.96 -2.93 7.26
N ALA A 78 13.83 -2.29 7.01
CA ALA A 78 13.79 -0.91 6.59
C ALA A 78 13.33 -0.05 7.76
N GLU A 79 14.27 0.74 8.31
CA GLU A 79 14.00 1.67 9.39
C GLU A 79 13.44 3.00 8.83
N SER A 80 12.95 3.85 9.72
CA SER A 80 12.54 5.21 9.38
C SER A 80 13.61 5.91 8.54
N GLY A 81 13.21 6.48 7.40
CA GLY A 81 14.14 7.09 6.45
C GLY A 81 14.59 6.17 5.32
N SER A 82 14.23 4.88 5.36
CA SER A 82 14.55 3.94 4.30
C SER A 82 13.56 4.04 3.15
N SER A 83 14.03 3.77 1.94
CA SER A 83 13.17 3.68 0.76
C SER A 83 13.40 2.38 0.01
N VAL A 84 12.33 1.88 -0.61
CA VAL A 84 12.37 0.67 -1.42
C VAL A 84 11.60 0.92 -2.71
N VAL A 85 12.19 0.55 -3.84
CA VAL A 85 11.50 0.53 -5.12
C VAL A 85 11.12 -0.91 -5.42
N ILE A 86 9.83 -1.15 -5.66
CA ILE A 86 9.31 -2.47 -5.98
C ILE A 86 8.78 -2.40 -7.42
N PRO A 87 9.58 -2.89 -8.39
CA PRO A 87 9.14 -2.89 -9.78
C PRO A 87 7.95 -3.82 -10.00
N ARG A 88 7.15 -3.50 -11.00
CA ARG A 88 6.02 -4.35 -11.39
C ARG A 88 6.48 -5.79 -11.62
N GLY A 89 5.63 -6.72 -11.25
CA GLY A 89 5.90 -8.14 -11.38
C GLY A 89 6.77 -8.73 -10.26
N THR A 90 7.26 -7.92 -9.32
CA THR A 90 8.14 -8.41 -8.26
C THR A 90 7.31 -8.84 -7.05
N PRO A 91 7.34 -10.12 -6.66
CA PRO A 91 6.68 -10.57 -5.44
C PRO A 91 7.29 -9.88 -4.21
N HIS A 92 6.44 -9.41 -3.31
CA HIS A 92 6.90 -8.72 -2.11
C HIS A 92 5.93 -8.91 -0.96
N SER A 93 6.46 -8.80 0.25
CA SER A 93 5.68 -8.80 1.48
C SER A 93 6.26 -7.77 2.44
N ILE A 94 5.42 -7.27 3.33
CA ILE A 94 5.79 -6.22 4.26
C ILE A 94 5.25 -6.61 5.63
N ARG A 95 6.11 -6.55 6.65
CA ARG A 95 5.71 -6.95 7.99
C ARG A 95 6.22 -5.97 9.03
N ASN A 96 5.31 -5.53 9.89
CA ASN A 96 5.68 -4.77 11.09
C ASN A 96 6.01 -5.77 12.20
N ARG A 97 7.27 -5.91 12.52
CA ARG A 97 7.73 -6.85 13.57
C ARG A 97 7.65 -6.26 14.96
N LEU A 98 7.38 -4.96 15.07
CA LEU A 98 7.34 -4.27 16.35
C LEU A 98 6.05 -4.53 17.11
N THR A 99 6.06 -4.22 18.40
CA THR A 99 4.87 -4.25 19.26
C THR A 99 4.16 -2.91 19.29
N THR A 100 4.62 -1.96 18.45
CA THR A 100 4.04 -0.63 18.24
C THR A 100 3.74 -0.46 16.77
N PRO A 101 2.84 0.47 16.38
CA PRO A 101 2.56 0.72 14.97
C PRO A 101 3.78 1.22 14.20
N SER A 102 3.84 0.90 12.91
CA SER A 102 4.79 1.46 11.97
C SER A 102 4.03 2.15 10.85
N LYS A 103 4.66 3.16 10.23
CA LYS A 103 4.02 3.94 9.18
C LYS A 103 4.93 4.10 7.99
N MET A 104 4.35 4.00 6.80
CA MET A 104 5.08 4.20 5.55
C MET A 104 4.26 5.06 4.59
N LEU A 105 4.97 5.69 3.66
CA LEU A 105 4.39 6.35 2.50
C LEU A 105 4.57 5.43 1.32
N ALA A 106 3.52 5.23 0.53
CA ALA A 106 3.60 4.47 -0.70
C ALA A 106 3.20 5.34 -1.89
N ILE A 107 4.03 5.33 -2.91
CA ILE A 107 3.75 5.97 -4.20
C ILE A 107 3.43 4.86 -5.18
N ILE A 108 2.27 4.97 -5.81
CA ILE A 108 1.72 3.96 -6.71
C ILE A 108 1.71 4.55 -8.13
N THR A 109 2.45 3.97 -9.06
CA THR A 109 2.55 4.51 -10.41
C THR A 109 2.52 3.39 -11.48
N PRO A 110 1.66 3.50 -12.51
CA PRO A 110 0.54 4.45 -12.62
C PRO A 110 -0.49 4.22 -11.52
N SER A 111 -1.40 5.16 -11.34
CA SER A 111 -2.48 4.99 -10.36
C SER A 111 -3.45 3.90 -10.81
N GLY A 112 -4.21 3.36 -9.86
CA GLY A 112 -5.21 2.34 -10.12
C GLY A 112 -5.28 1.30 -9.02
N PHE A 113 -4.15 0.78 -8.60
CA PHE A 113 -4.10 -0.22 -7.53
C PHE A 113 -4.74 0.28 -6.23
N GLU A 114 -4.66 1.56 -5.93
CA GLU A 114 -5.25 2.12 -4.69
C GLU A 114 -6.77 1.87 -4.59
N ASN A 115 -7.43 1.60 -5.70
CA ASN A 115 -8.85 1.26 -5.69
C ASN A 115 -9.12 -0.06 -4.97
N PHE A 116 -8.12 -0.95 -4.88
CA PHE A 116 -8.20 -2.15 -4.06
C PHE A 116 -8.52 -1.78 -2.62
N PHE A 117 -7.80 -0.81 -2.07
CA PHE A 117 -8.01 -0.38 -0.68
C PHE A 117 -9.43 0.15 -0.46
N ALA A 118 -9.91 0.98 -1.38
CA ALA A 118 -11.25 1.55 -1.27
C ALA A 118 -12.32 0.46 -1.32
N GLU A 119 -12.17 -0.53 -2.19
CA GLU A 119 -13.14 -1.63 -2.31
C GLU A 119 -13.12 -2.54 -1.08
N ILE A 120 -11.93 -2.88 -0.56
CA ILE A 120 -11.82 -3.68 0.66
C ILE A 120 -12.46 -2.95 1.85
N ASN A 121 -12.23 -1.64 1.95
CA ASN A 121 -12.83 -0.82 3.02
C ASN A 121 -14.36 -0.89 3.03
N ASN A 122 -14.98 -1.10 1.88
CA ASN A 122 -16.44 -1.15 1.75
C ASN A 122 -17.04 -2.52 2.02
N LEU A 123 -16.22 -3.55 2.22
CA LEU A 123 -16.73 -4.89 2.51
C LEU A 123 -17.35 -4.94 3.91
N THR A 124 -18.51 -5.58 4.02
CA THR A 124 -19.16 -5.84 5.31
C THR A 124 -18.70 -7.15 5.91
N GLU A 125 -18.20 -8.07 5.09
CA GLU A 125 -17.65 -9.35 5.51
C GLU A 125 -16.32 -9.60 4.84
N ILE A 126 -15.36 -10.14 5.60
CA ILE A 126 -14.04 -10.49 5.08
C ILE A 126 -14.11 -11.94 4.60
N ILE A 127 -14.25 -12.12 3.29
CA ILE A 127 -14.32 -13.42 2.63
C ILE A 127 -13.10 -13.54 1.72
N PRO A 128 -12.21 -14.52 1.95
CA PRO A 128 -10.97 -14.65 1.19
C PRO A 128 -11.16 -14.64 -0.32
N GLU A 129 -12.17 -15.35 -0.84
CA GLU A 129 -12.42 -15.41 -2.28
C GLU A 129 -12.78 -14.04 -2.86
N LYS A 130 -13.50 -13.21 -2.10
CA LYS A 130 -13.82 -11.85 -2.53
C LYS A 130 -12.59 -10.96 -2.55
N ILE A 131 -11.72 -11.11 -1.56
CA ILE A 131 -10.47 -10.35 -1.49
C ILE A 131 -9.59 -10.67 -2.71
N ILE A 132 -9.47 -11.94 -3.04
CA ILE A 132 -8.70 -12.39 -4.20
C ILE A 132 -9.27 -11.80 -5.49
N GLU A 133 -10.59 -11.83 -5.64
CA GLU A 133 -11.27 -11.29 -6.82
C GLU A 133 -11.08 -9.78 -6.96
N ILE A 134 -11.28 -9.05 -5.86
CA ILE A 134 -11.07 -7.60 -5.84
C ILE A 134 -9.61 -7.27 -6.14
N GLY A 135 -8.68 -8.06 -5.61
CA GLY A 135 -7.27 -7.91 -5.91
C GLY A 135 -6.99 -8.01 -7.40
N LYS A 136 -7.48 -9.06 -8.03
CA LYS A 136 -7.26 -9.28 -9.47
C LYS A 136 -7.81 -8.14 -10.33
N ARG A 137 -8.96 -7.58 -9.95
CA ARG A 137 -9.53 -6.43 -10.68
C ARG A 137 -8.68 -5.17 -10.54
N ASN A 138 -7.89 -5.07 -9.49
CA ASN A 138 -7.13 -3.88 -9.16
C ASN A 138 -5.62 -4.12 -9.16
N ASP A 139 -5.18 -5.04 -10.00
CA ASP A 139 -3.75 -5.30 -10.21
C ASP A 139 -3.02 -5.79 -8.96
N LEU A 140 -3.66 -6.68 -8.19
CA LEU A 140 -3.01 -7.35 -7.06
C LEU A 140 -3.24 -8.85 -7.15
N GLU A 141 -2.17 -9.62 -7.16
CA GLU A 141 -2.23 -11.08 -7.13
C GLU A 141 -1.46 -11.62 -5.92
N LEU A 142 -2.13 -12.46 -5.14
CA LEU A 142 -1.49 -13.14 -4.03
C LEU A 142 -0.65 -14.31 -4.54
N VAL A 143 0.51 -14.51 -3.91
CA VAL A 143 1.34 -15.68 -4.15
C VAL A 143 0.88 -16.74 -3.15
N MET A 144 0.39 -17.85 -3.68
CA MET A 144 -0.18 -18.93 -2.87
C MET A 144 0.56 -20.24 -3.10
#